data_45d0e1dba697cd1060807a3110239d74
#
_entry.id   45d0e1dba697cd1060807a3110239d74
#
_cell.length_a   1.000
_cell.length_b   1.000
_cell.length_c   1.000
_cell.angle_alpha   90.00
_cell.angle_beta   90.00
_cell.angle_gamma   90.00
#
_symmetry.space_group_name_H-M   'P 1'
#
loop_
_entity.id
_entity.type
_entity.pdbx_description
1 polymer ?
#
loop_
_entity_poly.entity_id
_entity_poly.type
_entity_poly.pdbx_seq_one_letter_code
_entity_poly.pdbx_strand_id
1 'polypeptide(L)'
;MTQENKLKHPKGLYLLFFTEMWERFSFYGMQAVFYLYMINALTFDKTFADLIYGNYTGMVYITALIGGYASDRLLGNRRSIIIGGVSMAIGQFLLFTSGMLYQDKPIAAVFLYLGLIFLSLGNGFFKPNISSMVGQLYPENDKRIDSAFTIFYMGINLGGLLAPIICGFLGNTGNLADFKWGYFAAGLGMILSLFIFIPLKNKYVVTPEGKPIGVTPPYKEKKQLDNNKSFNFSKLVLYILAFVIIFIIFHFILNADTIGSFIYATFFTVPLSIVTDKELNKVEKEKIVAMFVLVIFSMVFWIAFGQIGSSLTYFADTRLDRTIFLWEIPPAVFQAFGPLFIVLFAPIMAIIWSVLARRDSEPSIPFKLGLGLFLMAIAWLVLAYSVKAISPETKVGMQWLIVMYFILTIGELSLSPIGLSMIVKLAPARFGSVLMAVWFLSLGTSFKLSGVMSALYPTEKNISTIFGWEIATIFDFALLFVILAGFSSIILFILTKPLLKMMHGVR
;
A
#
# COMPACT_ATOMS: atom_id res chain seq x y z
N MET A 1 11.16 39.04 -6.64
CA MET A 1 11.25 37.75 -7.35
C MET A 1 10.84 37.98 -8.78
N THR A 2 11.75 37.77 -9.72
CA THR A 2 11.51 37.91 -11.16
C THR A 2 10.44 36.91 -11.63
N GLN A 3 9.66 37.24 -12.67
CA GLN A 3 8.61 36.39 -13.22
C GLN A 3 9.09 34.96 -13.59
N GLU A 4 10.33 34.78 -13.98
CA GLU A 4 10.94 33.47 -14.24
C GLU A 4 11.05 32.57 -13.01
N ASN A 5 11.20 33.09 -11.79
CA ASN A 5 11.24 32.33 -10.56
C ASN A 5 9.86 31.83 -10.11
N LYS A 6 8.76 32.36 -10.68
CA LYS A 6 7.39 31.91 -10.38
C LYS A 6 7.03 30.58 -11.05
N LEU A 7 7.77 30.13 -12.05
CA LEU A 7 7.49 28.91 -12.82
C LEU A 7 8.28 27.67 -12.36
N LYS A 8 9.37 27.83 -11.60
CA LYS A 8 10.24 26.72 -11.18
C LYS A 8 9.81 26.15 -9.83
N HIS A 9 9.84 24.82 -9.73
CA HIS A 9 9.62 24.14 -8.44
C HIS A 9 10.80 24.36 -7.49
N PRO A 10 10.57 24.40 -6.15
CA PRO A 10 11.63 24.49 -5.15
C PRO A 10 12.60 23.30 -5.27
N LYS A 11 13.90 23.54 -5.05
CA LYS A 11 14.92 22.46 -5.05
C LYS A 11 14.63 21.38 -4.02
N GLY A 12 13.92 21.72 -2.93
CA GLY A 12 13.44 20.77 -1.93
C GLY A 12 12.53 19.67 -2.49
N LEU A 13 11.72 19.98 -3.52
CA LEU A 13 10.88 18.98 -4.19
C LEU A 13 11.74 17.87 -4.82
N TYR A 14 12.79 18.21 -5.53
CA TYR A 14 13.68 17.23 -6.15
C TYR A 14 14.46 16.43 -5.11
N LEU A 15 14.83 17.05 -3.99
CA LEU A 15 15.44 16.33 -2.87
C LEU A 15 14.48 15.29 -2.30
N LEU A 16 13.23 15.67 -2.04
CA LEU A 16 12.21 14.74 -1.53
C LEU A 16 11.86 13.66 -2.57
N PHE A 17 11.81 14.02 -3.86
CA PHE A 17 11.62 13.08 -4.98
C PHE A 17 12.68 11.96 -4.98
N PHE A 18 13.98 12.32 -4.97
CA PHE A 18 15.04 11.31 -5.00
C PHE A 18 15.13 10.52 -3.69
N THR A 19 14.84 11.15 -2.55
CA THR A 19 14.78 10.48 -1.25
C THR A 19 13.68 9.41 -1.22
N GLU A 20 12.47 9.75 -1.67
CA GLU A 20 11.35 8.81 -1.78
C GLU A 20 11.62 7.74 -2.85
N MET A 21 12.13 8.11 -4.01
CA MET A 21 12.44 7.17 -5.10
C MET A 21 13.36 6.04 -4.61
N TRP A 22 14.44 6.36 -3.91
CA TRP A 22 15.37 5.37 -3.39
C TRP A 22 14.80 4.57 -2.22
N GLU A 23 13.98 5.18 -1.39
CA GLU A 23 13.26 4.44 -0.34
C GLU A 23 12.24 3.47 -0.96
N ARG A 24 11.47 3.91 -1.97
CA ARG A 24 10.55 3.02 -2.72
C ARG A 24 11.31 1.91 -3.45
N PHE A 25 12.46 2.21 -4.01
CA PHE A 25 13.35 1.18 -4.56
C PHE A 25 13.70 0.13 -3.49
N SER A 26 14.10 0.55 -2.30
CA SER A 26 14.39 -0.35 -1.19
C SER A 26 13.19 -1.21 -0.80
N PHE A 27 12.02 -0.59 -0.65
CA PHE A 27 10.80 -1.27 -0.23
C PHE A 27 10.30 -2.28 -1.26
N TYR A 28 10.10 -1.86 -2.51
CA TYR A 28 9.61 -2.74 -3.57
C TYR A 28 10.65 -3.77 -4.03
N GLY A 29 11.95 -3.44 -3.93
CA GLY A 29 13.03 -4.38 -4.23
C GLY A 29 13.06 -5.56 -3.27
N MET A 30 12.88 -5.29 -1.99
CA MET A 30 12.72 -6.34 -0.98
C MET A 30 11.46 -7.17 -1.26
N GLN A 31 10.30 -6.52 -1.49
CA GLN A 31 9.05 -7.24 -1.75
C GLN A 31 9.14 -8.16 -2.97
N ALA A 32 9.86 -7.75 -4.01
CA ALA A 32 9.98 -8.51 -5.24
C ALA A 32 10.62 -9.88 -5.06
N VAL A 33 11.58 -9.99 -4.13
CA VAL A 33 12.30 -11.25 -3.87
C VAL A 33 11.84 -11.96 -2.59
N PHE A 34 11.19 -11.25 -1.68
CA PHE A 34 10.86 -11.71 -0.33
C PHE A 34 9.96 -12.96 -0.33
N TYR A 35 8.89 -12.95 -1.14
CA TYR A 35 7.93 -14.03 -1.17
C TYR A 35 8.58 -15.33 -1.67
N LEU A 36 9.31 -15.25 -2.77
CA LEU A 36 10.02 -16.41 -3.35
C LEU A 36 11.17 -16.90 -2.47
N TYR A 37 11.85 -16.00 -1.76
CA TYR A 37 12.85 -16.37 -0.76
C TYR A 37 12.28 -17.26 0.33
N MET A 38 11.11 -16.92 0.87
CA MET A 38 10.44 -17.75 1.89
C MET A 38 10.11 -19.15 1.36
N ILE A 39 9.59 -19.25 0.14
CA ILE A 39 9.16 -20.53 -0.43
C ILE A 39 10.34 -21.33 -0.93
N ASN A 40 11.22 -20.74 -1.74
CA ASN A 40 12.26 -21.49 -2.46
C ASN A 40 13.50 -21.72 -1.59
N ALA A 41 13.98 -20.72 -0.85
CA ALA A 41 15.21 -20.84 -0.07
C ALA A 41 14.94 -21.34 1.36
N LEU A 42 13.95 -20.76 2.07
CA LEU A 42 13.61 -21.20 3.42
C LEU A 42 12.68 -22.42 3.43
N THR A 43 12.11 -22.80 2.28
CA THR A 43 11.18 -23.93 2.13
C THR A 43 9.96 -23.85 3.08
N PHE A 44 9.49 -22.64 3.33
CA PHE A 44 8.27 -22.44 4.07
C PHE A 44 7.08 -23.00 3.25
N ASP A 45 6.11 -23.57 3.96
CA ASP A 45 4.85 -23.91 3.32
C ASP A 45 4.21 -22.63 2.71
N LYS A 46 3.57 -22.80 1.54
CA LYS A 46 3.00 -21.65 0.80
C LYS A 46 1.99 -20.88 1.64
N THR A 47 1.09 -21.58 2.33
CA THR A 47 0.07 -20.96 3.19
C THR A 47 0.71 -20.14 4.31
N PHE A 48 1.78 -20.69 4.91
CA PHE A 48 2.52 -19.98 5.94
C PHE A 48 3.25 -18.74 5.40
N ALA A 49 3.88 -18.85 4.22
CA ALA A 49 4.51 -17.70 3.55
C ALA A 49 3.50 -16.61 3.18
N ASP A 50 2.30 -16.98 2.71
CA ASP A 50 1.20 -16.06 2.42
C ASP A 50 0.76 -15.28 3.67
N LEU A 51 0.62 -15.95 4.81
CA LEU A 51 0.27 -15.33 6.08
C LEU A 51 1.35 -14.36 6.57
N ILE A 52 2.64 -14.73 6.46
CA ILE A 52 3.76 -13.84 6.81
C ILE A 52 3.75 -12.61 5.90
N TYR A 53 3.57 -12.80 4.59
CA TYR A 53 3.52 -11.70 3.63
C TYR A 53 2.36 -10.74 3.95
N GLY A 54 1.17 -11.27 4.21
CA GLY A 54 -0.01 -10.49 4.63
C GLY A 54 0.20 -9.77 5.96
N ASN A 55 0.81 -10.43 6.95
CA ASN A 55 1.14 -9.83 8.24
C ASN A 55 2.10 -8.66 8.10
N TYR A 56 3.19 -8.84 7.34
CA TYR A 56 4.17 -7.80 7.09
C TYR A 56 3.55 -6.60 6.37
N THR A 57 2.88 -6.83 5.24
CA THR A 57 2.29 -5.76 4.44
C THR A 57 1.17 -5.04 5.17
N GLY A 58 0.38 -5.75 5.97
CA GLY A 58 -0.64 -5.16 6.84
C GLY A 58 -0.04 -4.28 7.95
N MET A 59 0.99 -4.78 8.63
CA MET A 59 1.64 -4.06 9.74
C MET A 59 2.35 -2.77 9.29
N VAL A 60 2.88 -2.72 8.06
CA VAL A 60 3.48 -1.50 7.49
C VAL A 60 2.52 -0.29 7.54
N TYR A 61 1.23 -0.50 7.28
CA TYR A 61 0.23 0.57 7.34
C TYR A 61 -0.18 0.94 8.77
N ILE A 62 -0.17 -0.02 9.69
CA ILE A 62 -0.48 0.24 11.11
C ILE A 62 0.66 1.02 11.76
N THR A 63 1.91 0.64 11.50
CA THR A 63 3.07 1.36 12.04
C THR A 63 3.14 2.80 11.52
N ALA A 64 2.59 3.09 10.33
CA ALA A 64 2.49 4.45 9.81
C ALA A 64 1.65 5.39 10.69
N LEU A 65 0.63 4.86 11.39
CA LEU A 65 -0.16 5.66 12.34
C LEU A 65 0.68 6.03 13.57
N ILE A 66 1.46 5.09 14.06
CA ILE A 66 2.36 5.30 15.21
C ILE A 66 3.46 6.31 14.83
N GLY A 67 4.08 6.11 13.66
CA GLY A 67 5.15 6.99 13.16
C GLY A 67 4.67 8.41 12.86
N GLY A 68 3.48 8.57 12.28
CA GLY A 68 2.85 9.88 12.06
C GLY A 68 2.57 10.60 13.40
N TYR A 69 1.93 9.93 14.34
CA TYR A 69 1.66 10.49 15.67
C TYR A 69 2.93 10.90 16.42
N ALA A 70 3.95 10.05 16.41
CA ALA A 70 5.23 10.33 17.06
C ALA A 70 5.96 11.51 16.40
N SER A 71 5.84 11.61 15.06
CA SER A 71 6.40 12.73 14.31
C SER A 71 5.75 14.07 14.68
N ASP A 72 4.41 14.11 14.65
CA ASP A 72 3.67 15.35 14.89
C ASP A 72 3.86 15.89 16.30
N ARG A 73 3.99 15.00 17.30
CA ARG A 73 4.07 15.40 18.69
C ARG A 73 5.47 15.44 19.29
N LEU A 74 6.38 14.58 18.83
CA LEU A 74 7.64 14.35 19.55
C LEU A 74 8.88 14.67 18.71
N LEU A 75 8.96 14.15 17.49
CA LEU A 75 10.21 14.08 16.75
C LEU A 75 10.34 15.16 15.66
N GLY A 76 9.22 15.56 15.04
CA GLY A 76 9.19 16.28 13.78
C GLY A 76 9.52 15.38 12.57
N ASN A 77 9.07 15.77 11.39
CA ASN A 77 9.17 14.94 10.18
C ASN A 77 10.63 14.60 9.81
N ARG A 78 11.57 15.55 9.96
CA ARG A 78 12.99 15.31 9.61
C ARG A 78 13.64 14.20 10.40
N ARG A 79 13.43 14.18 11.73
CA ARG A 79 13.99 13.13 12.59
C ARG A 79 13.31 11.79 12.35
N SER A 80 11.98 11.82 12.14
CA SER A 80 11.21 10.62 11.85
C SER A 80 11.66 9.96 10.54
N ILE A 81 11.92 10.72 9.48
CA ILE A 81 12.46 10.21 8.21
C ILE A 81 13.83 9.55 8.43
N ILE A 82 14.72 10.17 9.20
CA ILE A 82 16.06 9.61 9.46
C ILE A 82 15.96 8.33 10.28
N ILE A 83 15.19 8.34 11.37
CA ILE A 83 14.99 7.14 12.22
C ILE A 83 14.38 6.02 11.41
N GLY A 84 13.33 6.33 10.63
CA GLY A 84 12.66 5.38 9.73
C GLY A 84 13.61 4.79 8.71
N GLY A 85 14.39 5.64 8.03
CA GLY A 85 15.35 5.20 7.02
C GLY A 85 16.48 4.35 7.59
N VAL A 86 17.03 4.72 8.76
CA VAL A 86 18.06 3.90 9.44
C VAL A 86 17.47 2.55 9.86
N SER A 87 16.25 2.53 10.42
CA SER A 87 15.57 1.29 10.76
C SER A 87 15.37 0.40 9.52
N MET A 88 14.92 0.96 8.40
CA MET A 88 14.75 0.20 7.16
C MET A 88 16.10 -0.32 6.63
N ALA A 89 17.16 0.47 6.67
CA ALA A 89 18.49 0.01 6.26
C ALA A 89 18.96 -1.20 7.13
N ILE A 90 18.81 -1.11 8.44
CA ILE A 90 19.08 -2.22 9.36
C ILE A 90 18.24 -3.45 8.97
N GLY A 91 16.94 -3.25 8.73
CA GLY A 91 16.04 -4.32 8.30
C GLY A 91 16.51 -5.02 7.02
N GLN A 92 16.93 -4.27 5.99
CA GLN A 92 17.46 -4.84 4.74
C GLN A 92 18.74 -5.66 4.96
N PHE A 93 19.65 -5.17 5.81
CA PHE A 93 20.88 -5.92 6.11
C PHE A 93 20.62 -7.15 7.01
N LEU A 94 19.60 -7.15 7.85
CA LEU A 94 19.12 -8.35 8.53
C LEU A 94 18.56 -9.38 7.54
N LEU A 95 17.80 -8.95 6.53
CA LEU A 95 17.35 -9.83 5.46
C LEU A 95 18.50 -10.33 4.59
N PHE A 96 19.50 -9.50 4.31
CA PHE A 96 20.74 -9.93 3.66
C PHE A 96 21.44 -11.04 4.45
N THR A 97 21.54 -10.86 5.78
CA THR A 97 22.12 -11.87 6.69
C THR A 97 21.29 -13.16 6.69
N SER A 98 19.95 -13.04 6.70
CA SER A 98 19.05 -14.19 6.53
C SER A 98 19.36 -14.94 5.23
N GLY A 99 19.52 -14.21 4.11
CA GLY A 99 19.88 -14.80 2.82
C GLY A 99 21.30 -15.41 2.79
N MET A 100 22.25 -14.91 3.57
CA MET A 100 23.56 -15.54 3.74
C MET A 100 23.48 -16.88 4.48
N LEU A 101 22.58 -16.96 5.45
CA LEU A 101 22.41 -18.10 6.34
C LEU A 101 21.28 -19.06 5.89
N TYR A 102 20.81 -18.98 4.65
CA TYR A 102 19.63 -19.70 4.15
C TYR A 102 19.70 -21.22 4.32
N GLN A 103 20.90 -21.78 4.45
CA GLN A 103 21.10 -23.22 4.70
C GLN A 103 20.72 -23.61 6.14
N ASP A 104 20.96 -22.72 7.12
CA ASP A 104 20.48 -22.86 8.49
C ASP A 104 19.14 -22.15 8.66
N LYS A 105 18.08 -22.86 8.26
CA LYS A 105 16.72 -22.30 8.19
C LYS A 105 16.21 -21.70 9.49
N PRO A 106 16.43 -22.28 10.68
CA PRO A 106 16.03 -21.68 11.95
C PRO A 106 16.68 -20.33 12.20
N ILE A 107 18.01 -20.22 12.01
CA ILE A 107 18.72 -18.97 12.20
C ILE A 107 18.33 -17.94 11.13
N ALA A 108 18.25 -18.36 9.86
CA ALA A 108 17.79 -17.51 8.77
C ALA A 108 16.40 -16.94 9.03
N ALA A 109 15.45 -17.74 9.57
CA ALA A 109 14.12 -17.29 9.95
C ALA A 109 14.13 -16.22 11.04
N VAL A 110 15.02 -16.33 12.04
CA VAL A 110 15.16 -15.29 13.08
C VAL A 110 15.57 -13.96 12.45
N PHE A 111 16.60 -13.95 11.58
CA PHE A 111 17.03 -12.75 10.90
C PHE A 111 15.95 -12.21 9.95
N LEU A 112 15.17 -13.08 9.31
CA LEU A 112 14.02 -12.70 8.51
C LEU A 112 13.00 -11.92 9.35
N TYR A 113 12.53 -12.47 10.46
CA TYR A 113 11.53 -11.81 11.31
C TYR A 113 12.03 -10.51 11.91
N LEU A 114 13.26 -10.46 12.40
CA LEU A 114 13.87 -9.22 12.87
C LEU A 114 13.91 -8.17 11.76
N GLY A 115 14.34 -8.56 10.55
CA GLY A 115 14.35 -7.69 9.38
C GLY A 115 12.97 -7.10 9.07
N LEU A 116 11.92 -7.92 9.06
CA LEU A 116 10.54 -7.49 8.81
C LEU A 116 10.01 -6.53 9.88
N ILE A 117 10.38 -6.73 11.15
CA ILE A 117 10.02 -5.82 12.25
C ILE A 117 10.67 -4.44 12.02
N PHE A 118 11.99 -4.40 11.75
CA PHE A 118 12.69 -3.16 11.49
C PHE A 118 12.19 -2.43 10.25
N LEU A 119 11.85 -3.17 9.18
CA LEU A 119 11.26 -2.60 7.96
C LEU A 119 9.86 -2.04 8.19
N SER A 120 9.00 -2.74 8.93
CA SER A 120 7.64 -2.27 9.24
C SER A 120 7.68 -1.00 10.09
N LEU A 121 8.48 -0.98 11.16
CA LEU A 121 8.66 0.19 12.00
C LEU A 121 9.27 1.36 11.22
N GLY A 122 10.32 1.07 10.44
CA GLY A 122 11.01 2.08 9.66
C GLY A 122 10.11 2.76 8.62
N ASN A 123 9.34 1.98 7.87
CA ASN A 123 8.38 2.51 6.90
C ASN A 123 7.31 3.37 7.59
N GLY A 124 6.84 2.95 8.76
CA GLY A 124 5.90 3.71 9.57
C GLY A 124 6.39 5.11 9.94
N PHE A 125 7.68 5.24 10.27
CA PHE A 125 8.28 6.55 10.57
C PHE A 125 8.68 7.35 9.32
N PHE A 126 8.88 6.71 8.18
CA PHE A 126 9.36 7.36 6.96
C PHE A 126 8.21 7.89 6.10
N LYS A 127 7.32 7.01 5.66
CA LYS A 127 6.31 7.25 4.61
C LYS A 127 5.35 8.40 4.89
N PRO A 128 4.67 8.51 6.04
CA PRO A 128 3.72 9.61 6.28
C PRO A 128 4.42 10.96 6.35
N ASN A 129 5.66 10.98 6.78
CA ASN A 129 6.41 12.18 7.10
C ASN A 129 7.01 12.86 5.87
N ILE A 130 7.53 12.10 4.91
CA ILE A 130 8.12 12.66 3.70
C ILE A 130 7.04 13.28 2.81
N SER A 131 5.90 12.62 2.67
CA SER A 131 4.77 13.13 1.85
C SER A 131 4.19 14.42 2.40
N SER A 132 4.09 14.57 3.73
CA SER A 132 3.58 15.79 4.37
C SER A 132 4.49 17.01 4.13
N MET A 133 5.78 16.79 3.97
CA MET A 133 6.75 17.87 3.72
C MET A 133 6.65 18.47 2.32
N VAL A 134 6.13 17.75 1.33
CA VAL A 134 5.99 18.24 -0.06
C VAL A 134 5.08 19.48 -0.10
N GLY A 135 3.92 19.43 0.55
CA GLY A 135 2.99 20.57 0.60
C GLY A 135 3.58 21.80 1.30
N GLN A 136 4.40 21.59 2.34
CA GLN A 136 5.00 22.67 3.13
C GLN A 136 6.10 23.46 2.38
N LEU A 137 6.58 22.96 1.23
CA LEU A 137 7.54 23.67 0.38
C LEU A 137 6.92 24.86 -0.37
N TYR A 138 5.59 24.96 -0.40
CA TYR A 138 4.84 25.94 -1.18
C TYR A 138 4.05 26.89 -0.27
N PRO A 139 3.81 28.15 -0.71
CA PRO A 139 2.85 29.02 -0.06
C PRO A 139 1.44 28.43 -0.06
N GLU A 140 0.59 28.86 0.86
CA GLU A 140 -0.82 28.51 0.85
C GLU A 140 -1.48 28.89 -0.49
N ASN A 141 -2.32 27.99 -1.03
CA ASN A 141 -3.02 28.15 -2.32
C ASN A 141 -2.11 28.26 -3.56
N ASP A 142 -0.89 27.80 -3.52
CA ASP A 142 -0.02 27.76 -4.70
C ASP A 142 -0.52 26.73 -5.73
N LYS A 143 -0.83 27.19 -6.94
CA LYS A 143 -1.34 26.33 -8.03
C LYS A 143 -0.36 25.23 -8.47
N ARG A 144 0.92 25.29 -8.07
CA ARG A 144 1.94 24.29 -8.40
C ARG A 144 1.90 23.07 -7.48
N ILE A 145 1.13 23.10 -6.41
CA ILE A 145 1.06 21.98 -5.42
C ILE A 145 0.65 20.69 -6.12
N ASP A 146 -0.35 20.71 -6.98
CA ASP A 146 -0.83 19.50 -7.67
C ASP A 146 0.25 18.91 -8.58
N SER A 147 0.97 19.75 -9.33
CA SER A 147 2.08 19.27 -10.15
C SER A 147 3.27 18.80 -9.32
N ALA A 148 3.50 19.38 -8.13
CA ALA A 148 4.53 18.91 -7.20
C ALA A 148 4.23 17.51 -6.68
N PHE A 149 3.01 17.23 -6.29
CA PHE A 149 2.59 15.88 -5.89
C PHE A 149 2.66 14.89 -7.07
N THR A 150 2.35 15.33 -8.29
CA THR A 150 2.52 14.51 -9.48
C THR A 150 3.99 14.13 -9.68
N ILE A 151 4.92 15.09 -9.61
CA ILE A 151 6.37 14.84 -9.69
C ILE A 151 6.80 13.88 -8.58
N PHE A 152 6.37 14.11 -7.34
CA PHE A 152 6.70 13.25 -6.21
C PHE A 152 6.18 11.82 -6.42
N TYR A 153 4.96 11.66 -6.93
CA TYR A 153 4.36 10.36 -7.27
C TYR A 153 5.11 9.64 -8.40
N MET A 154 5.65 10.38 -9.37
CA MET A 154 6.54 9.79 -10.39
C MET A 154 7.80 9.18 -9.76
N GLY A 155 8.36 9.80 -8.71
CA GLY A 155 9.49 9.24 -7.96
C GLY A 155 9.16 7.90 -7.32
N ILE A 156 7.99 7.79 -6.70
CA ILE A 156 7.48 6.53 -6.13
C ILE A 156 7.46 5.42 -7.19
N ASN A 157 6.87 5.71 -8.36
CA ASN A 157 6.71 4.72 -9.42
C ASN A 157 8.03 4.40 -10.13
N LEU A 158 8.93 5.37 -10.27
CA LEU A 158 10.25 5.11 -10.82
C LEU A 158 11.07 4.18 -9.90
N GLY A 159 11.02 4.40 -8.58
CA GLY A 159 11.59 3.49 -7.60
C GLY A 159 10.97 2.09 -7.69
N GLY A 160 9.63 2.02 -7.77
CA GLY A 160 8.87 0.77 -7.92
C GLY A 160 9.12 0.04 -9.24
N LEU A 161 9.45 0.76 -10.31
CA LEU A 161 9.82 0.17 -11.60
C LEU A 161 11.23 -0.44 -11.57
N LEU A 162 12.21 0.33 -11.09
CA LEU A 162 13.61 -0.10 -11.09
C LEU A 162 13.87 -1.23 -10.08
N ALA A 163 13.14 -1.27 -8.98
CA ALA A 163 13.37 -2.16 -7.86
C ALA A 163 13.19 -3.65 -8.22
N PRO A 164 12.04 -4.11 -8.74
CA PRO A 164 11.85 -5.51 -9.10
C PRO A 164 12.79 -5.96 -10.22
N ILE A 165 13.17 -5.04 -11.12
CA ILE A 165 14.13 -5.34 -12.19
C ILE A 165 15.51 -5.61 -11.57
N ILE A 166 16.06 -4.65 -10.84
CA ILE A 166 17.44 -4.76 -10.32
C ILE A 166 17.52 -5.85 -9.24
N CYS A 167 16.63 -5.83 -8.24
CA CYS A 167 16.66 -6.81 -7.16
C CYS A 167 16.26 -8.21 -7.65
N GLY A 168 15.37 -8.31 -8.65
CA GLY A 168 14.97 -9.56 -9.27
C GLY A 168 16.14 -10.22 -10.01
N PHE A 169 16.82 -9.49 -10.89
CA PHE A 169 17.99 -10.01 -11.62
C PHE A 169 19.17 -10.36 -10.71
N LEU A 170 19.36 -9.64 -9.60
CA LEU A 170 20.44 -9.93 -8.65
C LEU A 170 20.09 -11.05 -7.67
N GLY A 171 18.81 -11.13 -7.22
CA GLY A 171 18.41 -11.99 -6.12
C GLY A 171 17.63 -13.25 -6.54
N ASN A 172 16.99 -13.26 -7.72
CA ASN A 172 16.16 -14.36 -8.16
C ASN A 172 16.70 -14.98 -9.46
N THR A 173 17.97 -15.44 -9.41
CA THR A 173 18.73 -15.98 -10.56
C THR A 173 18.47 -17.46 -10.81
N GLY A 174 17.70 -18.15 -9.96
CA GLY A 174 17.59 -19.60 -9.90
C GLY A 174 18.55 -20.24 -8.90
N ASN A 175 19.62 -19.55 -8.48
CA ASN A 175 20.48 -19.99 -7.39
C ASN A 175 19.96 -19.43 -6.05
N LEU A 176 19.60 -20.30 -5.12
CA LEU A 176 19.02 -19.92 -3.81
C LEU A 176 19.96 -19.03 -2.96
N ALA A 177 21.28 -19.16 -3.16
CA ALA A 177 22.25 -18.32 -2.48
C ALA A 177 22.20 -16.85 -2.90
N ASP A 178 21.61 -16.54 -4.05
CA ASP A 178 21.65 -15.19 -4.62
C ASP A 178 20.54 -14.27 -4.08
N PHE A 179 19.50 -14.80 -3.42
CA PHE A 179 18.47 -13.97 -2.78
C PHE A 179 19.06 -12.88 -1.89
N LYS A 180 20.19 -13.13 -1.24
CA LYS A 180 20.93 -12.13 -0.45
C LYS A 180 21.27 -10.87 -1.24
N TRP A 181 21.62 -10.99 -2.52
CA TRP A 181 22.02 -9.85 -3.35
C TRP A 181 20.84 -8.93 -3.70
N GLY A 182 19.65 -9.48 -3.82
CA GLY A 182 18.42 -8.68 -3.93
C GLY A 182 18.19 -7.80 -2.70
N TYR A 183 18.34 -8.36 -1.49
CA TYR A 183 18.25 -7.61 -0.23
C TYR A 183 19.38 -6.61 -0.06
N PHE A 184 20.61 -6.98 -0.46
CA PHE A 184 21.74 -6.07 -0.43
C PHE A 184 21.52 -4.84 -1.31
N ALA A 185 21.03 -5.05 -2.55
CA ALA A 185 20.71 -3.95 -3.46
C ALA A 185 19.60 -3.04 -2.88
N ALA A 186 18.56 -3.63 -2.30
CA ALA A 186 17.50 -2.89 -1.60
C ALA A 186 18.06 -2.08 -0.41
N GLY A 187 19.00 -2.65 0.35
CA GLY A 187 19.71 -1.98 1.44
C GLY A 187 20.54 -0.79 0.97
N LEU A 188 21.28 -0.95 -0.13
CA LEU A 188 22.02 0.16 -0.74
C LEU A 188 21.09 1.28 -1.20
N GLY A 189 19.92 0.96 -1.78
CA GLY A 189 18.90 1.96 -2.12
C GLY A 189 18.50 2.78 -0.89
N MET A 190 18.29 2.15 0.25
CA MET A 190 17.93 2.87 1.49
C MET A 190 19.07 3.76 2.00
N ILE A 191 20.32 3.29 1.93
CA ILE A 191 21.49 4.10 2.27
C ILE A 191 21.60 5.30 1.34
N LEU A 192 21.38 5.15 0.04
CA LEU A 192 21.38 6.25 -0.92
C LEU A 192 20.30 7.29 -0.61
N SER A 193 19.09 6.83 -0.23
CA SER A 193 18.03 7.73 0.22
C SER A 193 18.49 8.62 1.38
N LEU A 194 19.08 8.01 2.42
CA LEU A 194 19.60 8.74 3.58
C LEU A 194 20.80 9.63 3.23
N PHE A 195 21.72 9.14 2.39
CA PHE A 195 22.90 9.89 1.96
C PHE A 195 22.54 11.16 1.19
N ILE A 196 21.45 11.12 0.43
CA ILE A 196 20.90 12.30 -0.26
C ILE A 196 20.19 13.23 0.74
N PHE A 197 19.35 12.68 1.62
CA PHE A 197 18.50 13.49 2.51
C PHE A 197 19.28 14.19 3.61
N ILE A 198 20.15 13.47 4.34
CA ILE A 198 20.78 13.97 5.56
C ILE A 198 21.61 15.26 5.32
N PRO A 199 22.52 15.33 4.34
CA PRO A 199 23.35 16.53 4.15
C PRO A 199 22.56 17.70 3.54
N LEU A 200 21.56 17.43 2.72
CA LEU A 200 20.88 18.43 1.90
C LEU A 200 19.59 19.00 2.52
N LYS A 201 19.00 18.31 3.52
CA LYS A 201 17.73 18.70 4.14
C LYS A 201 17.73 20.11 4.72
N ASN A 202 18.85 20.55 5.32
CA ASN A 202 18.92 21.87 5.94
C ASN A 202 18.98 23.01 4.90
N LYS A 203 19.51 22.73 3.71
CA LYS A 203 19.69 23.70 2.65
C LYS A 203 18.46 23.85 1.76
N TYR A 204 17.75 22.73 1.49
CA TYR A 204 16.72 22.71 0.46
C TYR A 204 15.31 22.46 0.99
N VAL A 205 15.14 21.81 2.16
CA VAL A 205 13.83 21.56 2.74
C VAL A 205 13.46 22.70 3.69
N VAL A 206 13.06 23.80 3.06
CA VAL A 206 12.72 25.06 3.74
C VAL A 206 11.45 25.64 3.14
N THR A 207 10.72 26.42 3.95
CA THR A 207 9.55 27.18 3.46
C THR A 207 10.00 28.25 2.45
N PRO A 208 9.06 28.88 1.72
CA PRO A 208 9.39 30.01 0.83
C PRO A 208 10.14 31.15 1.49
N GLU A 209 9.97 31.33 2.80
CA GLU A 209 10.63 32.35 3.64
C GLU A 209 12.00 31.86 4.17
N GLY A 210 12.44 30.64 3.80
CA GLY A 210 13.72 30.07 4.23
C GLY A 210 13.71 29.41 5.60
N LYS A 211 12.54 29.24 6.25
CA LYS A 211 12.44 28.56 7.55
C LYS A 211 12.50 27.03 7.38
N PRO A 212 13.18 26.29 8.28
CA PRO A 212 13.27 24.83 8.20
C PRO A 212 11.89 24.16 8.33
N ILE A 213 11.55 23.27 7.39
CA ILE A 213 10.33 22.44 7.41
C ILE A 213 10.58 21.15 8.22
N GLY A 214 9.56 20.65 8.90
CA GLY A 214 9.58 19.34 9.58
C GLY A 214 10.50 19.27 10.79
N VAL A 215 10.78 20.40 11.44
CA VAL A 215 11.50 20.45 12.73
C VAL A 215 10.59 20.05 13.88
N THR A 216 11.19 19.69 15.01
CA THR A 216 10.46 19.32 16.23
C THR A 216 9.54 20.46 16.68
N PRO A 217 8.25 20.21 16.96
CA PRO A 217 7.33 21.23 17.41
C PRO A 217 7.81 21.91 18.70
N PRO A 218 7.70 23.24 18.83
CA PRO A 218 8.10 23.94 20.04
C PRO A 218 7.22 23.55 21.24
N TYR A 219 7.80 23.55 22.45
CA TYR A 219 7.13 23.09 23.68
C TYR A 219 5.79 23.80 23.96
N LYS A 220 5.66 25.08 23.61
CA LYS A 220 4.41 25.85 23.80
C LYS A 220 3.25 25.35 22.93
N GLU A 221 3.53 24.96 21.68
CA GLU A 221 2.52 24.37 20.79
C GLU A 221 2.09 22.98 21.26
N LYS A 222 3.03 22.19 21.81
CA LYS A 222 2.70 20.89 22.44
C LYS A 222 1.66 21.04 23.55
N LYS A 223 1.81 22.04 24.42
CA LYS A 223 0.91 22.29 25.56
C LYS A 223 -0.49 22.75 25.11
N GLN A 224 -0.60 23.48 24.00
CA GLN A 224 -1.89 23.89 23.43
C GLN A 224 -2.64 22.72 22.76
N LEU A 225 -1.91 21.79 22.10
CA LEU A 225 -2.50 20.58 21.52
C LEU A 225 -3.06 19.63 22.59
N ASP A 226 -2.44 19.58 23.76
CA ASP A 226 -2.88 18.73 24.87
C ASP A 226 -4.03 19.34 25.69
N ASN A 227 -4.09 20.66 25.82
CA ASN A 227 -5.14 21.32 26.60
C ASN A 227 -6.51 21.36 25.92
N ASN A 228 -6.61 21.13 24.61
CA ASN A 228 -7.86 21.22 23.85
C ASN A 228 -8.69 19.91 23.83
N LYS A 229 -8.28 18.86 24.53
CA LYS A 229 -9.07 17.62 24.61
C LYS A 229 -9.36 17.27 26.07
N SER A 230 -10.59 17.44 26.52
CA SER A 230 -11.05 16.79 27.75
C SER A 230 -10.96 15.27 27.56
N PHE A 231 -10.01 14.65 28.24
CA PHE A 231 -9.78 13.19 28.17
C PHE A 231 -10.91 12.49 28.92
N ASN A 232 -11.82 11.87 28.16
CA ASN A 232 -12.92 11.11 28.74
C ASN A 232 -12.46 9.67 28.99
N PHE A 233 -12.02 9.40 30.21
CA PHE A 233 -11.51 8.09 30.63
C PHE A 233 -12.52 6.96 30.40
N SER A 234 -13.82 7.20 30.66
CA SER A 234 -14.87 6.19 30.46
C SER A 234 -15.02 5.78 28.99
N LYS A 235 -14.90 6.74 28.06
CA LYS A 235 -14.91 6.43 26.62
C LYS A 235 -13.68 5.62 26.22
N LEU A 236 -12.49 5.94 26.75
CA LEU A 236 -11.27 5.16 26.47
C LEU A 236 -11.41 3.71 26.95
N VAL A 237 -11.90 3.48 28.17
CA VAL A 237 -12.13 2.14 28.70
C VAL A 237 -13.11 1.38 27.81
N LEU A 238 -14.18 2.01 27.35
CA LEU A 238 -15.15 1.38 26.44
C LEU A 238 -14.50 0.93 25.13
N TYR A 239 -13.65 1.76 24.53
CA TYR A 239 -12.97 1.39 23.27
C TYR A 239 -11.90 0.32 23.46
N ILE A 240 -11.19 0.32 24.59
CA ILE A 240 -10.26 -0.75 24.93
C ILE A 240 -11.04 -2.08 25.12
N LEU A 241 -12.17 -2.07 25.80
CA LEU A 241 -13.03 -3.25 25.95
C LEU A 241 -13.55 -3.73 24.59
N ALA A 242 -14.02 -2.82 23.73
CA ALA A 242 -14.45 -3.17 22.37
C ALA A 242 -13.30 -3.81 21.57
N PHE A 243 -12.10 -3.23 21.62
CA PHE A 243 -10.90 -3.80 20.99
C PHE A 243 -10.61 -5.22 21.47
N VAL A 244 -10.61 -5.44 22.80
CA VAL A 244 -10.32 -6.74 23.40
C VAL A 244 -11.40 -7.77 22.98
N ILE A 245 -12.68 -7.40 23.01
CA ILE A 245 -13.77 -8.28 22.59
C ILE A 245 -13.61 -8.66 21.10
N ILE A 246 -13.38 -7.69 20.23
CA ILE A 246 -13.20 -7.94 18.80
C ILE A 246 -11.95 -8.80 18.55
N PHE A 247 -10.85 -8.53 19.26
CA PHE A 247 -9.64 -9.34 19.19
C PHE A 247 -9.92 -10.80 19.57
N ILE A 248 -10.63 -11.04 20.67
CA ILE A 248 -11.02 -12.37 21.13
C ILE A 248 -11.89 -13.09 20.09
N ILE A 249 -12.85 -12.38 19.49
CA ILE A 249 -13.70 -12.94 18.42
C ILE A 249 -12.85 -13.40 17.24
N PHE A 250 -11.98 -12.55 16.72
CA PHE A 250 -11.15 -12.92 15.58
C PHE A 250 -10.15 -14.02 15.92
N HIS A 251 -9.51 -13.97 17.08
CA HIS A 251 -8.47 -14.92 17.45
C HIS A 251 -9.01 -16.30 17.82
N PHE A 252 -10.02 -16.36 18.69
CA PHE A 252 -10.48 -17.62 19.26
C PHE A 252 -11.71 -18.20 18.56
N ILE A 253 -12.57 -17.38 17.95
CA ILE A 253 -13.79 -17.85 17.28
C ILE A 253 -13.56 -18.02 15.78
N LEU A 254 -12.90 -17.04 15.14
CA LEU A 254 -12.63 -17.07 13.71
C LEU A 254 -11.26 -17.64 13.35
N ASN A 255 -10.47 -18.09 14.34
CA ASN A 255 -9.15 -18.71 14.19
C ASN A 255 -8.15 -17.87 13.36
N ALA A 256 -8.25 -16.54 13.43
CA ALA A 256 -7.27 -15.67 12.82
C ALA A 256 -5.95 -15.66 13.63
N ASP A 257 -4.83 -15.51 12.96
CA ASP A 257 -3.55 -15.35 13.64
C ASP A 257 -3.51 -14.08 14.51
N THR A 258 -2.60 -14.03 15.48
CA THR A 258 -2.50 -12.94 16.48
C THR A 258 -2.36 -11.57 15.83
N ILE A 259 -1.50 -11.44 14.78
CA ILE A 259 -1.28 -10.18 14.08
C ILE A 259 -2.52 -9.76 13.31
N GLY A 260 -3.16 -10.71 12.60
CA GLY A 260 -4.43 -10.48 11.91
C GLY A 260 -5.52 -10.02 12.87
N SER A 261 -5.67 -10.70 14.01
CA SER A 261 -6.65 -10.35 15.04
C SER A 261 -6.43 -8.92 15.58
N PHE A 262 -5.18 -8.52 15.77
CA PHE A 262 -4.82 -7.16 16.16
C PHE A 262 -5.19 -6.12 15.08
N ILE A 263 -4.89 -6.41 13.82
CA ILE A 263 -5.21 -5.56 12.67
C ILE A 263 -6.74 -5.37 12.56
N TYR A 264 -7.50 -6.47 12.62
CA TYR A 264 -8.97 -6.43 12.50
C TYR A 264 -9.61 -5.72 13.69
N ALA A 265 -9.15 -6.01 14.91
CA ALA A 265 -9.64 -5.31 16.10
C ALA A 265 -9.42 -3.80 16.02
N THR A 266 -8.25 -3.36 15.56
CA THR A 266 -7.94 -1.94 15.37
C THR A 266 -8.86 -1.34 14.31
N PHE A 267 -9.04 -2.03 13.17
CA PHE A 267 -9.87 -1.55 12.05
C PHE A 267 -11.33 -1.35 12.43
N PHE A 268 -11.92 -2.20 13.25
CA PHE A 268 -13.31 -2.05 13.68
C PHE A 268 -13.46 -1.08 14.85
N THR A 269 -12.51 -1.03 15.78
CA THR A 269 -12.60 -0.16 16.97
C THR A 269 -12.47 1.32 16.62
N VAL A 270 -11.57 1.69 15.69
CA VAL A 270 -11.36 3.11 15.36
C VAL A 270 -12.58 3.74 14.70
N PRO A 271 -13.23 3.17 13.67
CA PRO A 271 -14.51 3.68 13.15
C PRO A 271 -15.62 3.73 14.20
N LEU A 272 -15.71 2.73 15.07
CA LEU A 272 -16.69 2.72 16.16
C LEU A 272 -16.57 3.94 17.06
N SER A 273 -15.34 4.38 17.34
CA SER A 273 -15.08 5.57 18.14
C SER A 273 -15.59 6.87 17.49
N ILE A 274 -15.68 6.92 16.16
CA ILE A 274 -16.17 8.06 15.41
C ILE A 274 -17.70 8.05 15.35
N VAL A 275 -18.31 6.91 14.96
CA VAL A 275 -19.77 6.81 14.78
C VAL A 275 -20.54 7.01 16.08
N THR A 276 -19.94 6.64 17.21
CA THR A 276 -20.53 6.80 18.55
C THR A 276 -20.38 8.22 19.13
N ASP A 277 -19.75 9.15 18.41
CA ASP A 277 -19.64 10.53 18.86
C ASP A 277 -21.02 11.23 18.79
N LYS A 278 -21.48 11.71 19.96
CA LYS A 278 -22.79 12.34 20.11
C LYS A 278 -22.88 13.75 19.48
N GLU A 279 -21.75 14.38 19.22
CA GLU A 279 -21.69 15.72 18.65
C GLU A 279 -21.83 15.75 17.11
N LEU A 280 -21.89 14.59 16.45
CA LEU A 280 -22.10 14.48 15.01
C LEU A 280 -23.53 14.86 14.64
N ASN A 281 -23.68 15.86 13.76
CA ASN A 281 -24.97 16.19 13.16
C ASN A 281 -25.38 15.15 12.08
N LYS A 282 -26.63 15.19 11.62
CA LYS A 282 -27.15 14.22 10.65
C LYS A 282 -26.37 14.19 9.34
N VAL A 283 -26.01 15.36 8.79
CA VAL A 283 -25.25 15.48 7.53
C VAL A 283 -23.85 14.89 7.67
N GLU A 284 -23.17 15.17 8.78
CA GLU A 284 -21.85 14.60 9.06
C GLU A 284 -21.89 13.07 9.18
N LYS A 285 -22.93 12.54 9.86
CA LYS A 285 -23.14 11.08 9.96
C LYS A 285 -23.36 10.44 8.60
N GLU A 286 -24.21 11.02 7.76
CA GLU A 286 -24.48 10.52 6.41
C GLU A 286 -23.20 10.51 5.55
N LYS A 287 -22.39 11.58 5.58
CA LYS A 287 -21.10 11.65 4.89
C LYS A 287 -20.11 10.59 5.39
N ILE A 288 -20.00 10.38 6.69
CA ILE A 288 -19.12 9.37 7.30
C ILE A 288 -19.57 7.96 6.92
N VAL A 289 -20.88 7.67 6.94
CA VAL A 289 -21.40 6.36 6.52
C VAL A 289 -21.13 6.13 5.04
N ALA A 290 -21.37 7.09 4.16
CA ALA A 290 -21.06 6.99 2.74
C ALA A 290 -19.56 6.71 2.52
N MET A 291 -18.69 7.40 3.25
CA MET A 291 -17.25 7.19 3.21
C MET A 291 -16.87 5.76 3.65
N PHE A 292 -17.45 5.24 4.74
CA PHE A 292 -17.14 3.87 5.19
C PHE A 292 -17.60 2.81 4.18
N VAL A 293 -18.76 3.01 3.55
CA VAL A 293 -19.20 2.12 2.45
C VAL A 293 -18.16 2.13 1.32
N LEU A 294 -17.71 3.30 0.87
CA LEU A 294 -16.70 3.41 -0.18
C LEU A 294 -15.35 2.80 0.24
N VAL A 295 -14.96 2.95 1.49
CA VAL A 295 -13.75 2.31 2.06
C VAL A 295 -13.86 0.77 1.96
N ILE A 296 -15.00 0.18 2.32
CA ILE A 296 -15.21 -1.28 2.24
C ILE A 296 -15.07 -1.76 0.77
N PHE A 297 -15.66 -1.07 -0.20
CA PHE A 297 -15.49 -1.42 -1.61
C PHE A 297 -14.04 -1.22 -2.09
N SER A 298 -13.36 -0.20 -1.61
CA SER A 298 -11.92 0.00 -1.88
C SER A 298 -11.08 -1.15 -1.32
N MET A 299 -11.45 -1.70 -0.15
CA MET A 299 -10.74 -2.86 0.42
C MET A 299 -10.80 -4.06 -0.51
N VAL A 300 -11.94 -4.32 -1.15
CA VAL A 300 -12.06 -5.42 -2.13
C VAL A 300 -11.05 -5.26 -3.27
N PHE A 301 -10.88 -4.03 -3.78
CA PHE A 301 -9.86 -3.75 -4.79
C PHE A 301 -8.45 -4.07 -4.28
N TRP A 302 -8.08 -3.57 -3.10
CA TRP A 302 -6.72 -3.74 -2.56
C TRP A 302 -6.42 -5.18 -2.13
N ILE A 303 -7.43 -5.98 -1.73
CA ILE A 303 -7.29 -7.43 -1.47
C ILE A 303 -6.89 -8.16 -2.75
N ALA A 304 -7.56 -7.89 -3.86
CA ALA A 304 -7.28 -8.50 -5.15
C ALA A 304 -5.97 -7.97 -5.77
N PHE A 305 -5.66 -6.69 -5.58
CA PHE A 305 -4.41 -6.06 -6.02
C PHE A 305 -3.19 -6.60 -5.27
N GLY A 306 -3.31 -6.86 -3.97
CA GLY A 306 -2.22 -7.37 -3.14
C GLY A 306 -1.71 -8.75 -3.55
N GLN A 307 -2.45 -9.48 -4.41
CA GLN A 307 -2.02 -10.74 -5.00
C GLN A 307 -0.76 -10.61 -5.87
N ILE A 308 -0.44 -9.41 -6.35
CA ILE A 308 0.75 -9.13 -7.17
C ILE A 308 2.03 -9.59 -6.47
N GLY A 309 2.16 -9.33 -5.17
CA GLY A 309 3.36 -9.67 -4.41
C GLY A 309 3.38 -11.09 -3.82
N SER A 310 2.30 -11.85 -3.95
CA SER A 310 2.15 -13.20 -3.40
C SER A 310 1.72 -14.22 -4.48
N SER A 311 0.43 -14.52 -4.60
CA SER A 311 -0.06 -15.57 -5.50
C SER A 311 0.30 -15.35 -6.98
N LEU A 312 0.28 -14.09 -7.48
CA LEU A 312 0.68 -13.83 -8.87
C LEU A 312 2.19 -13.94 -9.08
N THR A 313 3.01 -13.63 -8.07
CA THR A 313 4.44 -13.89 -8.11
C THR A 313 4.73 -15.40 -8.07
N TYR A 314 3.99 -16.17 -7.26
CA TYR A 314 4.08 -17.63 -7.25
C TYR A 314 3.61 -18.24 -8.58
N PHE A 315 2.52 -17.71 -9.16
CA PHE A 315 2.07 -18.11 -10.50
C PHE A 315 3.15 -17.83 -11.56
N ALA A 316 3.79 -16.65 -11.50
CA ALA A 316 4.87 -16.31 -12.42
C ALA A 316 6.08 -17.25 -12.29
N ASP A 317 6.40 -17.70 -11.07
CA ASP A 317 7.50 -18.62 -10.81
C ASP A 317 7.18 -20.03 -11.32
N THR A 318 5.99 -20.55 -11.04
CA THR A 318 5.65 -21.97 -11.25
C THR A 318 4.97 -22.27 -12.59
N ARG A 319 4.19 -21.31 -13.15
CA ARG A 319 3.26 -21.57 -14.25
C ARG A 319 3.49 -20.73 -15.50
N LEU A 320 4.34 -19.70 -15.44
CA LEU A 320 4.54 -18.81 -16.57
C LEU A 320 5.73 -19.27 -17.44
N ASP A 321 5.53 -19.26 -18.76
CA ASP A 321 6.66 -19.31 -19.69
C ASP A 321 7.31 -17.91 -19.74
N ARG A 322 8.49 -17.82 -19.14
CA ARG A 322 9.24 -16.56 -18.96
C ARG A 322 10.43 -16.46 -19.91
N THR A 323 10.50 -17.35 -20.89
CA THR A 323 11.63 -17.44 -21.81
C THR A 323 11.48 -16.46 -22.95
N ILE A 324 12.47 -15.58 -23.13
CA ILE A 324 12.63 -14.72 -24.31
C ILE A 324 13.93 -15.12 -24.99
N PHE A 325 13.85 -15.70 -26.20
CA PHE A 325 15.00 -16.32 -26.88
C PHE A 325 15.68 -17.38 -25.98
N LEU A 326 16.88 -17.11 -25.51
CA LEU A 326 17.68 -18.00 -24.65
C LEU A 326 17.71 -17.51 -23.19
N TRP A 327 16.91 -16.53 -22.84
CA TRP A 327 16.97 -15.86 -21.55
C TRP A 327 15.68 -16.05 -20.76
N GLU A 328 15.80 -16.49 -19.52
CA GLU A 328 14.65 -16.64 -18.63
C GLU A 328 14.54 -15.41 -17.71
N ILE A 329 13.41 -14.72 -17.79
CA ILE A 329 13.14 -13.53 -16.96
C ILE A 329 12.84 -13.97 -15.52
N PRO A 330 13.49 -13.41 -14.48
CA PRO A 330 13.14 -13.68 -13.11
C PRO A 330 11.67 -13.34 -12.82
N PRO A 331 10.90 -14.20 -12.12
CA PRO A 331 9.48 -13.95 -11.82
C PRO A 331 9.25 -12.64 -11.06
N ALA A 332 10.17 -12.22 -10.23
CA ALA A 332 10.12 -10.94 -9.53
C ALA A 332 9.98 -9.73 -10.46
N VAL A 333 10.55 -9.78 -11.67
CA VAL A 333 10.55 -8.67 -12.65
C VAL A 333 9.14 -8.33 -13.13
N PHE A 334 8.20 -9.29 -13.11
CA PHE A 334 6.82 -9.02 -13.52
C PHE A 334 6.11 -7.98 -12.63
N GLN A 335 6.54 -7.81 -11.39
CA GLN A 335 6.02 -6.77 -10.51
C GLN A 335 6.35 -5.34 -11.00
N ALA A 336 7.33 -5.18 -11.90
CA ALA A 336 7.68 -3.88 -12.50
C ALA A 336 6.64 -3.37 -13.52
N PHE A 337 5.79 -4.25 -14.08
CA PHE A 337 4.79 -3.83 -15.08
C PHE A 337 3.74 -2.88 -14.53
N GLY A 338 3.30 -3.04 -13.28
CA GLY A 338 2.38 -2.10 -12.64
C GLY A 338 2.94 -0.66 -12.62
N PRO A 339 4.08 -0.41 -11.95
CA PRO A 339 4.73 0.91 -11.97
C PRO A 339 5.06 1.42 -13.38
N LEU A 340 5.47 0.56 -14.32
CA LEU A 340 5.69 0.94 -15.71
C LEU A 340 4.42 1.50 -16.33
N PHE A 341 3.31 0.80 -16.22
CA PHE A 341 2.04 1.25 -16.78
C PHE A 341 1.51 2.50 -16.07
N ILE A 342 1.75 2.66 -14.76
CA ILE A 342 1.41 3.91 -14.07
C ILE A 342 2.18 5.08 -14.68
N VAL A 343 3.51 4.97 -14.86
CA VAL A 343 4.33 6.04 -15.44
C VAL A 343 3.83 6.42 -16.86
N LEU A 344 3.45 5.43 -17.66
CA LEU A 344 2.99 5.66 -19.03
C LEU A 344 1.57 6.20 -19.10
N PHE A 345 0.64 5.68 -18.30
CA PHE A 345 -0.79 5.93 -18.45
C PHE A 345 -1.38 6.93 -17.46
N ALA A 346 -0.71 7.25 -16.33
CA ALA A 346 -1.21 8.26 -15.39
C ALA A 346 -1.38 9.65 -16.04
N PRO A 347 -0.47 10.16 -16.90
CA PRO A 347 -0.69 11.43 -17.61
C PRO A 347 -1.91 11.36 -18.55
N ILE A 348 -2.11 10.24 -19.23
CA ILE A 348 -3.24 10.04 -20.16
C ILE A 348 -4.56 10.04 -19.38
N MET A 349 -4.63 9.32 -18.27
CA MET A 349 -5.81 9.29 -17.41
C MET A 349 -6.12 10.66 -16.81
N ALA A 350 -5.09 11.42 -16.41
CA ALA A 350 -5.26 12.79 -15.93
C ALA A 350 -5.86 13.71 -17.01
N ILE A 351 -5.43 13.57 -18.27
CA ILE A 351 -6.01 14.31 -19.41
C ILE A 351 -7.48 13.90 -19.61
N ILE A 352 -7.79 12.60 -19.60
CA ILE A 352 -9.15 12.09 -19.76
C ILE A 352 -10.08 12.69 -18.69
N TRP A 353 -9.69 12.61 -17.41
CA TRP A 353 -10.50 13.18 -16.34
C TRP A 353 -10.65 14.70 -16.44
N SER A 354 -9.60 15.43 -16.82
CA SER A 354 -9.65 16.87 -17.04
C SER A 354 -10.58 17.27 -18.19
N VAL A 355 -10.58 16.52 -19.31
CA VAL A 355 -11.47 16.76 -20.45
C VAL A 355 -12.93 16.50 -20.05
N LEU A 356 -13.19 15.41 -19.32
CA LEU A 356 -14.53 15.09 -18.84
C LEU A 356 -15.03 16.12 -17.82
N ALA A 357 -14.17 16.61 -16.92
CA ALA A 357 -14.51 17.66 -15.97
C ALA A 357 -14.89 18.98 -16.69
N ARG A 358 -14.15 19.38 -17.74
CA ARG A 358 -14.47 20.58 -18.54
C ARG A 358 -15.80 20.49 -19.28
N ARG A 359 -16.31 19.26 -19.48
CA ARG A 359 -17.59 18.98 -20.16
C ARG A 359 -18.72 18.68 -19.16
N ASP A 360 -18.53 18.94 -17.87
CA ASP A 360 -19.44 18.58 -16.76
C ASP A 360 -19.88 17.09 -16.78
N SER A 361 -19.08 16.24 -17.39
CA SER A 361 -19.33 14.80 -17.59
C SER A 361 -18.38 13.93 -16.74
N GLU A 362 -17.66 14.52 -15.80
CA GLU A 362 -16.77 13.77 -14.92
C GLU A 362 -17.56 12.80 -14.04
N PRO A 363 -17.24 11.49 -14.06
CA PRO A 363 -17.92 10.51 -13.24
C PRO A 363 -17.71 10.79 -11.75
N SER A 364 -18.72 10.49 -10.96
CA SER A 364 -18.68 10.65 -9.50
C SER A 364 -17.69 9.68 -8.83
N ILE A 365 -17.29 9.99 -7.59
CA ILE A 365 -16.39 9.15 -6.78
C ILE A 365 -16.87 7.70 -6.69
N PRO A 366 -18.14 7.39 -6.33
CA PRO A 366 -18.61 6.00 -6.28
C PRO A 366 -18.56 5.31 -7.65
N PHE A 367 -18.84 6.02 -8.74
CA PHE A 367 -18.79 5.46 -10.08
C PHE A 367 -17.37 5.10 -10.53
N LYS A 368 -16.39 5.98 -10.27
CA LYS A 368 -14.98 5.72 -10.59
C LYS A 368 -14.44 4.53 -9.81
N LEU A 369 -14.83 4.39 -8.54
CA LEU A 369 -14.49 3.23 -7.72
C LEU A 369 -15.13 1.94 -8.27
N GLY A 370 -16.41 2.01 -8.68
CA GLY A 370 -17.10 0.89 -9.36
C GLY A 370 -16.42 0.49 -10.66
N LEU A 371 -15.96 1.47 -11.47
CA LEU A 371 -15.18 1.23 -12.67
C LEU A 371 -13.84 0.54 -12.38
N GLY A 372 -13.13 0.97 -11.34
CA GLY A 372 -11.88 0.31 -10.90
C GLY A 372 -12.10 -1.15 -10.53
N LEU A 373 -13.18 -1.46 -9.79
CA LEU A 373 -13.57 -2.84 -9.45
C LEU A 373 -14.00 -3.65 -10.69
N PHE A 374 -14.69 -3.04 -11.63
CA PHE A 374 -15.07 -3.68 -12.89
C PHE A 374 -13.84 -4.08 -13.72
N LEU A 375 -12.88 -3.17 -13.86
CA LEU A 375 -11.62 -3.44 -14.54
C LEU A 375 -10.79 -4.50 -13.80
N MET A 376 -10.80 -4.50 -12.45
CA MET A 376 -10.21 -5.57 -11.65
C MET A 376 -10.83 -6.93 -11.98
N ALA A 377 -12.15 -7.03 -12.08
CA ALA A 377 -12.82 -8.27 -12.46
C ALA A 377 -12.42 -8.73 -13.87
N ILE A 378 -12.31 -7.81 -14.83
CA ILE A 378 -11.82 -8.12 -16.19
C ILE A 378 -10.36 -8.61 -16.14
N ALA A 379 -9.49 -7.97 -15.37
CA ALA A 379 -8.09 -8.39 -15.25
C ALA A 379 -7.97 -9.84 -14.74
N TRP A 380 -8.72 -10.19 -13.70
CA TRP A 380 -8.77 -11.55 -13.19
C TRP A 380 -9.44 -12.54 -14.15
N LEU A 381 -10.43 -12.09 -14.94
CA LEU A 381 -11.06 -12.90 -16.01
C LEU A 381 -10.06 -13.25 -17.11
N VAL A 382 -9.16 -12.33 -17.48
CA VAL A 382 -8.06 -12.59 -18.42
C VAL A 382 -7.17 -13.71 -17.91
N LEU A 383 -6.79 -13.69 -16.63
CA LEU A 383 -6.02 -14.76 -16.02
C LEU A 383 -6.83 -16.08 -15.98
N ALA A 384 -8.08 -16.05 -15.57
CA ALA A 384 -8.95 -17.23 -15.55
C ALA A 384 -9.03 -17.86 -16.95
N TYR A 385 -9.24 -17.04 -17.98
CA TYR A 385 -9.29 -17.53 -19.37
C TYR A 385 -7.96 -18.18 -19.79
N SER A 386 -6.82 -17.61 -19.41
CA SER A 386 -5.49 -18.11 -19.78
C SER A 386 -5.17 -19.50 -19.22
N VAL A 387 -5.84 -19.90 -18.13
CA VAL A 387 -5.59 -21.20 -17.45
C VAL A 387 -6.73 -22.20 -17.60
N LYS A 388 -7.87 -21.81 -18.20
CA LYS A 388 -9.11 -22.61 -18.23
C LYS A 388 -8.99 -23.98 -18.90
N ALA A 389 -8.21 -24.07 -19.96
CA ALA A 389 -8.11 -25.29 -20.80
C ALA A 389 -6.69 -25.87 -20.84
N ILE A 390 -5.83 -25.45 -19.90
CA ILE A 390 -4.42 -25.81 -19.92
C ILE A 390 -4.16 -26.87 -18.84
N SER A 391 -3.49 -27.97 -19.25
CA SER A 391 -3.03 -29.02 -18.31
C SER A 391 -2.20 -28.39 -17.18
N PRO A 392 -2.27 -28.94 -15.95
CA PRO A 392 -1.43 -28.52 -14.83
C PRO A 392 0.07 -28.44 -15.12
N GLU A 393 0.56 -29.19 -16.09
CA GLU A 393 1.98 -29.24 -16.48
C GLU A 393 2.36 -28.20 -17.54
N THR A 394 1.38 -27.62 -18.25
CA THR A 394 1.65 -26.69 -19.35
C THR A 394 1.87 -25.28 -18.82
N LYS A 395 2.92 -24.61 -19.26
CA LYS A 395 3.19 -23.21 -18.93
C LYS A 395 2.32 -22.27 -19.76
N VAL A 396 1.93 -21.17 -19.14
CA VAL A 396 1.11 -20.09 -19.72
C VAL A 396 2.03 -19.02 -20.30
N GLY A 397 1.72 -18.49 -21.48
CA GLY A 397 2.52 -17.40 -22.05
C GLY A 397 2.45 -16.12 -21.21
N MET A 398 3.58 -15.43 -21.06
CA MET A 398 3.72 -14.24 -20.21
C MET A 398 2.83 -13.06 -20.63
N GLN A 399 2.41 -12.98 -21.90
CA GLN A 399 1.52 -11.92 -22.40
C GLN A 399 0.22 -11.83 -21.62
N TRP A 400 -0.33 -12.94 -21.13
CA TRP A 400 -1.57 -12.93 -20.35
C TRP A 400 -1.42 -12.19 -19.01
N LEU A 401 -0.31 -12.41 -18.32
CA LEU A 401 -0.02 -11.71 -17.08
C LEU A 401 0.27 -10.22 -17.33
N ILE A 402 0.96 -9.88 -18.43
CA ILE A 402 1.23 -8.50 -18.81
C ILE A 402 -0.08 -7.75 -19.12
N VAL A 403 -1.00 -8.37 -19.90
CA VAL A 403 -2.33 -7.79 -20.18
C VAL A 403 -3.15 -7.65 -18.91
N MET A 404 -3.11 -8.63 -18.02
CA MET A 404 -3.75 -8.53 -16.71
C MET A 404 -3.23 -7.31 -15.94
N TYR A 405 -1.91 -7.14 -15.80
CA TYR A 405 -1.30 -5.99 -15.11
C TYR A 405 -1.67 -4.66 -15.77
N PHE A 406 -1.74 -4.61 -17.09
CA PHE A 406 -2.20 -3.41 -17.79
C PHE A 406 -3.62 -3.01 -17.39
N ILE A 407 -4.59 -3.94 -17.48
CA ILE A 407 -5.98 -3.67 -17.12
C ILE A 407 -6.10 -3.31 -15.63
N LEU A 408 -5.38 -4.02 -14.77
CA LEU A 408 -5.32 -3.81 -13.33
C LEU A 408 -4.84 -2.40 -13.00
N THR A 409 -3.80 -1.92 -13.70
CA THR A 409 -3.25 -0.58 -13.52
C THR A 409 -4.22 0.52 -13.98
N ILE A 410 -4.96 0.32 -15.09
CA ILE A 410 -6.00 1.27 -15.50
C ILE A 410 -7.11 1.33 -14.43
N GLY A 411 -7.47 0.19 -13.85
CA GLY A 411 -8.38 0.12 -12.70
C GLY A 411 -7.85 0.92 -11.49
N GLU A 412 -6.58 0.75 -11.15
CA GLU A 412 -5.91 1.47 -10.07
C GLU A 412 -5.89 2.98 -10.31
N LEU A 413 -5.53 3.43 -11.52
CA LEU A 413 -5.53 4.84 -11.89
C LEU A 413 -6.92 5.48 -11.86
N SER A 414 -7.97 4.68 -11.99
CA SER A 414 -9.35 5.14 -11.82
C SER A 414 -9.73 5.36 -10.36
N LEU A 415 -9.07 4.68 -9.41
CA LEU A 415 -9.43 4.61 -7.99
C LEU A 415 -8.45 5.35 -7.08
N SER A 416 -7.14 5.21 -7.32
CA SER A 416 -6.10 5.62 -6.38
C SER A 416 -6.09 7.13 -6.04
N PRO A 417 -6.28 8.08 -7.00
CA PRO A 417 -6.32 9.50 -6.68
C PRO A 417 -7.54 9.89 -5.83
N ILE A 418 -8.58 9.04 -5.84
CA ILE A 418 -9.89 9.32 -5.27
C ILE A 418 -9.91 9.05 -3.76
N GLY A 419 -9.21 8.01 -3.29
CA GLY A 419 -9.29 7.59 -1.90
C GLY A 419 -8.91 8.66 -0.90
N LEU A 420 -7.76 9.31 -1.08
CA LEU A 420 -7.31 10.40 -0.20
C LEU A 420 -8.17 11.66 -0.37
N SER A 421 -8.48 12.02 -1.62
CA SER A 421 -9.32 13.17 -1.95
C SER A 421 -10.73 13.02 -1.37
N MET A 422 -11.32 11.83 -1.41
CA MET A 422 -12.60 11.51 -0.83
C MET A 422 -12.64 11.80 0.67
N ILE A 423 -11.62 11.38 1.41
CA ILE A 423 -11.55 11.59 2.86
C ILE A 423 -11.48 13.08 3.16
N VAL A 424 -10.59 13.81 2.47
CA VAL A 424 -10.47 15.26 2.67
C VAL A 424 -11.77 15.99 2.39
N LYS A 425 -12.53 15.56 1.36
CA LYS A 425 -13.81 16.22 0.97
C LYS A 425 -14.99 15.86 1.86
N LEU A 426 -15.04 14.62 2.39
CA LEU A 426 -16.18 14.12 3.17
C LEU A 426 -15.99 14.25 4.68
N ALA A 427 -14.74 14.29 5.15
CA ALA A 427 -14.44 14.33 6.58
C ALA A 427 -14.86 15.66 7.22
N PRO A 428 -15.62 15.64 8.32
CA PRO A 428 -15.75 16.83 9.16
C PRO A 428 -14.38 17.30 9.65
N ALA A 429 -14.12 18.61 9.68
CA ALA A 429 -12.80 19.18 9.99
C ALA A 429 -12.16 18.61 11.27
N ARG A 430 -12.98 18.35 12.31
CA ARG A 430 -12.53 17.78 13.59
C ARG A 430 -12.11 16.32 13.55
N PHE A 431 -12.54 15.55 12.53
CA PHE A 431 -12.21 14.13 12.37
C PHE A 431 -11.27 13.84 11.19
N GLY A 432 -10.79 14.83 10.47
CA GLY A 432 -9.99 14.66 9.26
C GLY A 432 -8.79 13.73 9.45
N SER A 433 -7.99 13.92 10.50
CA SER A 433 -6.81 13.08 10.79
C SER A 433 -7.21 11.66 11.20
N VAL A 434 -8.29 11.49 11.97
CA VAL A 434 -8.73 10.15 12.40
C VAL A 434 -9.33 9.37 11.22
N LEU A 435 -10.09 10.03 10.35
CA LEU A 435 -10.64 9.40 9.15
C LEU A 435 -9.54 9.06 8.12
N MET A 436 -8.48 9.87 8.06
CA MET A 436 -7.27 9.51 7.31
C MET A 436 -6.59 8.26 7.89
N ALA A 437 -6.54 8.15 9.22
CA ALA A 437 -6.06 6.95 9.90
C ALA A 437 -6.90 5.71 9.55
N VAL A 438 -8.23 5.85 9.48
CA VAL A 438 -9.13 4.76 9.05
C VAL A 438 -8.82 4.30 7.61
N TRP A 439 -8.49 5.23 6.71
CA TRP A 439 -8.06 4.89 5.36
C TRP A 439 -6.80 4.03 5.36
N PHE A 440 -5.76 4.42 6.09
CA PHE A 440 -4.55 3.61 6.20
C PHE A 440 -4.79 2.27 6.89
N LEU A 441 -5.64 2.23 7.91
CA LEU A 441 -6.07 0.98 8.54
C LEU A 441 -6.80 0.06 7.55
N SER A 442 -7.65 0.61 6.68
CA SER A 442 -8.34 -0.17 5.65
C SER A 442 -7.36 -0.79 4.65
N LEU A 443 -6.31 -0.06 4.25
CA LEU A 443 -5.24 -0.60 3.41
C LEU A 443 -4.47 -1.71 4.14
N GLY A 444 -4.09 -1.50 5.39
CA GLY A 444 -3.43 -2.51 6.21
C GLY A 444 -4.26 -3.79 6.34
N THR A 445 -5.55 -3.63 6.61
CA THR A 445 -6.51 -4.75 6.69
C THR A 445 -6.65 -5.45 5.34
N SER A 446 -6.71 -4.69 4.23
CA SER A 446 -6.81 -5.26 2.88
C SER A 446 -5.58 -6.10 2.52
N PHE A 447 -4.37 -5.62 2.80
CA PHE A 447 -3.15 -6.37 2.54
C PHE A 447 -3.00 -7.58 3.45
N LYS A 448 -3.46 -7.51 4.71
CA LYS A 448 -3.55 -8.69 5.57
C LYS A 448 -4.53 -9.72 5.00
N LEU A 449 -5.72 -9.29 4.58
CA LEU A 449 -6.72 -10.18 3.95
C LEU A 449 -6.22 -10.70 2.60
N SER A 450 -5.42 -9.93 1.86
CA SER A 450 -4.78 -10.40 0.63
C SER A 450 -3.89 -11.63 0.88
N GLY A 451 -3.11 -11.64 1.98
CA GLY A 451 -2.34 -12.82 2.38
C GLY A 451 -3.23 -14.03 2.72
N VAL A 452 -4.35 -13.81 3.43
CA VAL A 452 -5.33 -14.86 3.72
C VAL A 452 -5.95 -15.41 2.44
N MET A 453 -6.31 -14.54 1.49
CA MET A 453 -6.86 -14.95 0.20
C MET A 453 -5.82 -15.66 -0.67
N SER A 454 -4.54 -15.25 -0.61
CA SER A 454 -3.44 -15.91 -1.31
C SER A 454 -3.23 -17.36 -0.82
N ALA A 455 -3.48 -17.62 0.47
CA ALA A 455 -3.41 -18.96 1.05
C ALA A 455 -4.44 -19.95 0.46
N LEU A 456 -5.48 -19.44 -0.21
CA LEU A 456 -6.47 -20.25 -0.93
C LEU A 456 -5.97 -20.70 -2.32
N TYR A 457 -4.83 -20.20 -2.79
CA TYR A 457 -4.27 -20.61 -4.08
C TYR A 457 -4.00 -22.12 -4.08
N PRO A 458 -4.55 -22.90 -5.04
CA PRO A 458 -4.47 -24.35 -5.04
C PRO A 458 -3.03 -24.81 -5.29
N THR A 459 -2.62 -25.79 -4.51
CA THR A 459 -1.36 -26.52 -4.68
C THR A 459 -1.67 -28.03 -4.58
N GLU A 460 -0.73 -28.88 -4.99
CA GLU A 460 -0.89 -30.33 -4.86
C GLU A 460 -1.22 -30.78 -3.43
N LYS A 461 -0.81 -30.02 -2.43
CA LYS A 461 -0.98 -30.33 -1.01
C LYS A 461 -2.15 -29.62 -0.34
N ASN A 462 -2.72 -28.61 -0.98
CA ASN A 462 -3.74 -27.75 -0.36
C ASN A 462 -4.84 -27.41 -1.36
N ILE A 463 -6.02 -27.95 -1.12
CA ILE A 463 -7.27 -27.60 -1.79
C ILE A 463 -8.17 -26.98 -0.73
N SER A 464 -8.58 -25.75 -0.96
CA SER A 464 -9.40 -24.98 -0.02
C SER A 464 -10.86 -25.00 -0.42
N THR A 465 -11.76 -24.96 0.58
CA THR A 465 -13.22 -24.90 0.34
C THR A 465 -13.80 -23.63 0.98
N ILE A 466 -14.55 -22.85 0.23
CA ILE A 466 -15.25 -21.65 0.69
C ILE A 466 -16.75 -21.82 0.43
N PHE A 467 -17.58 -21.78 1.46
CA PHE A 467 -19.03 -21.93 1.36
C PHE A 467 -19.49 -23.13 0.51
N GLY A 468 -18.74 -24.25 0.58
CA GLY A 468 -19.01 -25.46 -0.20
C GLY A 468 -18.47 -25.44 -1.64
N TRP A 469 -17.84 -24.35 -2.08
CA TRP A 469 -17.14 -24.28 -3.35
C TRP A 469 -15.66 -24.66 -3.15
N GLU A 470 -15.25 -25.70 -3.84
CA GLU A 470 -13.89 -26.21 -3.82
C GLU A 470 -13.00 -25.43 -4.80
N ILE A 471 -11.94 -24.84 -4.29
CA ILE A 471 -10.93 -24.12 -5.09
C ILE A 471 -9.81 -25.12 -5.41
N ALA A 472 -10.04 -25.92 -6.43
CA ALA A 472 -9.14 -27.00 -6.81
C ALA A 472 -8.14 -26.61 -7.91
N THR A 473 -8.47 -25.58 -8.71
CA THR A 473 -7.65 -25.14 -9.86
C THR A 473 -7.31 -23.67 -9.79
N ILE A 474 -6.27 -23.26 -10.52
CA ILE A 474 -5.92 -21.83 -10.67
C ILE A 474 -7.08 -21.06 -11.32
N PHE A 475 -7.88 -21.72 -12.16
CA PHE A 475 -9.11 -21.15 -12.72
C PHE A 475 -10.11 -20.79 -11.63
N ASP A 476 -10.37 -21.71 -10.67
CA ASP A 476 -11.29 -21.47 -9.55
C ASP A 476 -10.80 -20.32 -8.67
N PHE A 477 -9.49 -20.30 -8.40
CA PHE A 477 -8.86 -19.22 -7.65
C PHE A 477 -9.00 -17.86 -8.36
N ALA A 478 -8.77 -17.79 -9.66
CA ALA A 478 -8.94 -16.56 -10.42
C ALA A 478 -10.43 -16.16 -10.48
N LEU A 479 -11.34 -17.12 -10.66
CA LEU A 479 -12.77 -16.88 -10.67
C LEU A 479 -13.30 -16.32 -9.35
N LEU A 480 -12.70 -16.69 -8.21
CA LEU A 480 -13.01 -16.11 -6.91
C LEU A 480 -12.88 -14.57 -6.93
N PHE A 481 -11.77 -14.04 -7.50
CA PHE A 481 -11.56 -12.60 -7.59
C PHE A 481 -12.46 -11.95 -8.67
N VAL A 482 -12.76 -12.66 -9.77
CA VAL A 482 -13.74 -12.19 -10.77
C VAL A 482 -15.10 -11.97 -10.10
N ILE A 483 -15.58 -12.94 -9.33
CA ILE A 483 -16.85 -12.86 -8.63
C ILE A 483 -16.81 -11.77 -7.56
N LEU A 484 -15.77 -11.75 -6.73
CA LEU A 484 -15.65 -10.78 -5.64
C LEU A 484 -15.62 -9.32 -6.16
N ALA A 485 -14.78 -9.04 -7.15
CA ALA A 485 -14.67 -7.69 -7.71
C ALA A 485 -15.86 -7.33 -8.59
N GLY A 486 -16.35 -8.27 -9.43
CA GLY A 486 -17.48 -8.04 -10.32
C GLY A 486 -18.78 -7.79 -9.56
N PHE A 487 -19.09 -8.63 -8.57
CA PHE A 487 -20.28 -8.45 -7.72
C PHE A 487 -20.19 -7.13 -6.93
N SER A 488 -19.04 -6.82 -6.36
CA SER A 488 -18.82 -5.55 -5.68
C SER A 488 -19.00 -4.35 -6.61
N SER A 489 -18.52 -4.43 -7.85
CA SER A 489 -18.70 -3.39 -8.86
C SER A 489 -20.18 -3.16 -9.15
N ILE A 490 -20.95 -4.23 -9.40
CA ILE A 490 -22.39 -4.14 -9.69
C ILE A 490 -23.13 -3.49 -8.53
N ILE A 491 -22.88 -3.95 -7.30
CA ILE A 491 -23.50 -3.37 -6.09
C ILE A 491 -23.16 -1.88 -6.00
N LEU A 492 -21.91 -1.50 -6.22
CA LEU A 492 -21.50 -0.10 -6.09
C LEU A 492 -22.13 0.79 -7.18
N PHE A 493 -22.30 0.28 -8.41
CA PHE A 493 -23.04 1.02 -9.44
C PHE A 493 -24.49 1.26 -9.03
N ILE A 494 -25.16 0.26 -8.43
CA ILE A 494 -26.52 0.39 -7.90
C ILE A 494 -26.55 1.41 -6.76
N LEU A 495 -25.58 1.35 -5.85
CA LEU A 495 -25.48 2.25 -4.69
C LEU A 495 -24.99 3.67 -5.05
N THR A 496 -24.55 3.93 -6.27
CA THR A 496 -24.02 5.25 -6.66
C THR A 496 -24.97 6.38 -6.36
N LYS A 497 -26.25 6.27 -6.74
CA LYS A 497 -27.27 7.32 -6.50
C LYS A 497 -27.56 7.53 -5.02
N PRO A 498 -27.84 6.51 -4.19
CA PRO A 498 -27.97 6.64 -2.74
C PRO A 498 -26.75 7.29 -2.08
N LEU A 499 -25.53 6.84 -2.43
CA LEU A 499 -24.31 7.38 -1.87
C LEU A 499 -24.11 8.85 -2.19
N LEU A 500 -24.34 9.26 -3.42
CA LEU A 500 -24.26 10.68 -3.81
C LEU A 500 -25.25 11.55 -3.02
N LYS A 501 -26.44 11.05 -2.70
CA LYS A 501 -27.39 11.76 -1.84
C LYS A 501 -26.83 11.95 -0.42
N MET A 502 -26.21 10.89 0.16
CA MET A 502 -25.58 10.95 1.47
C MET A 502 -24.31 11.81 1.51
N MET A 503 -23.64 12.00 0.37
CA MET A 503 -22.44 12.83 0.24
C MET A 503 -22.75 14.34 0.17
N HIS A 504 -24.01 14.75 0.11
CA HIS A 504 -24.47 16.14 0.15
C HIS A 504 -23.70 17.09 -0.78
N GLY A 505 -23.70 16.77 -2.09
CA GLY A 505 -23.09 17.59 -3.14
C GLY A 505 -21.59 17.37 -3.38
N VAL A 506 -20.94 16.50 -2.64
CA VAL A 506 -19.57 16.05 -2.95
C VAL A 506 -19.63 15.00 -4.08
N ARG A 507 -18.94 15.30 -5.18
CA ARG A 507 -18.88 14.42 -6.37
C ARG A 507 -17.50 13.83 -6.59
#